data_88bf5909e8a236eb8f4c433c5d110491
#
_entry.id   88bf5909e8a236eb8f4c433c5d110491
#
_cell.length_a   1.000
_cell.length_b   1.000
_cell.length_c   1.000
_cell.angle_alpha   90.00
_cell.angle_beta   90.00
_cell.angle_gamma   90.00
#
_symmetry.space_group_name_H-M   'P 1'
#
loop_
_entity.id
_entity.type
_entity.pdbx_description
1 polymer ?
#
loop_
_entity_poly.entity_id
_entity_poly.type
_entity_poly.pdbx_seq_one_letter_code
_entity_poly.pdbx_strand_id
1 'polypeptide(L)'
;MVSDELWKDNFDLASCCLEHPFVRGIADGSLEGQKFAYYVGQDAFFLESFARAYSIAAAKSPDFSVFTTFHNLAGGVLEELQLHQGYAREWNVDLKVQQPGNATRRYTDFLLVTAWSGDIGLIASAMSPCMALYAFFGTELSKNCIP
;
A
#
# COMPACT_ATOMS: atom_id res chain seq x y z
N MET A 1 5.76 0.88 -22.49
CA MET A 1 6.04 -0.36 -21.67
C MET A 1 4.72 -0.96 -21.22
N VAL A 2 4.68 -2.24 -20.84
CA VAL A 2 3.44 -2.89 -20.36
C VAL A 2 2.83 -2.13 -19.17
N SER A 3 3.67 -1.62 -18.27
CA SER A 3 3.23 -0.78 -17.15
C SER A 3 2.45 0.47 -17.58
N ASP A 4 2.88 1.12 -18.67
CA ASP A 4 2.24 2.33 -19.16
C ASP A 4 0.87 2.03 -19.80
N GLU A 5 0.76 0.88 -20.46
CA GLU A 5 -0.51 0.41 -21.02
C GLU A 5 -1.48 0.05 -19.91
N LEU A 6 -1.04 -0.74 -18.92
CA LEU A 6 -1.85 -1.08 -17.75
C LEU A 6 -2.33 0.16 -16.99
N TRP A 7 -1.44 1.15 -16.80
CA TRP A 7 -1.81 2.41 -16.15
C TRP A 7 -2.86 3.18 -16.95
N LYS A 8 -2.66 3.30 -18.28
CA LYS A 8 -3.60 3.98 -19.17
C LYS A 8 -4.98 3.31 -19.15
N ASP A 9 -5.03 1.97 -19.22
CA ASP A 9 -6.27 1.21 -19.24
C ASP A 9 -7.05 1.28 -17.92
N ASN A 10 -6.37 1.62 -16.81
CA ASN A 10 -6.98 1.74 -15.48
C ASN A 10 -7.03 3.19 -14.96
N PHE A 11 -6.71 4.19 -15.79
CA PHE A 11 -6.61 5.58 -15.37
C PHE A 11 -7.93 6.14 -14.84
N ASP A 12 -9.06 5.77 -15.45
CA ASP A 12 -10.39 6.19 -14.99
C ASP A 12 -10.68 5.69 -13.57
N LEU A 13 -10.26 4.44 -13.25
CA LEU A 13 -10.39 3.89 -11.92
C LEU A 13 -9.47 4.63 -10.91
N ALA A 14 -8.23 4.91 -11.29
CA ALA A 14 -7.30 5.68 -10.46
C ALA A 14 -7.83 7.09 -10.18
N SER A 15 -8.41 7.75 -11.19
CA SER A 15 -9.05 9.06 -11.04
C SER A 15 -10.27 9.00 -10.13
N CYS A 16 -11.10 7.97 -10.27
CA CYS A 16 -12.23 7.74 -9.37
C CYS A 16 -11.78 7.55 -7.91
N CYS A 17 -10.68 6.83 -7.69
CA CYS A 17 -10.11 6.68 -6.36
C CYS A 17 -9.57 8.00 -5.80
N LEU A 18 -8.94 8.85 -6.62
CA LEU A 18 -8.47 10.18 -6.21
C LEU A 18 -9.62 11.10 -5.76
N GLU A 19 -10.77 11.01 -6.44
CA GLU A 19 -11.96 11.78 -6.11
C GLU A 19 -12.79 11.19 -4.95
N HIS A 20 -12.39 10.04 -4.43
CA HIS A 20 -13.12 9.42 -3.32
C HIS A 20 -13.14 10.33 -2.09
N PRO A 21 -14.28 10.49 -1.38
CA PRO A 21 -14.40 11.40 -0.24
C PRO A 21 -13.36 11.18 0.86
N PHE A 22 -12.89 9.97 1.03
CA PHE A 22 -11.81 9.65 1.98
C PHE A 22 -10.49 10.34 1.58
N VAL A 23 -10.08 10.19 0.31
CA VAL A 23 -8.83 10.78 -0.21
C VAL A 23 -8.91 12.30 -0.22
N ARG A 24 -10.04 12.84 -0.66
CA ARG A 24 -10.29 14.29 -0.65
C ARG A 24 -10.30 14.85 0.77
N GLY A 25 -10.94 14.15 1.71
CA GLY A 25 -10.97 14.57 3.10
C GLY A 25 -9.61 14.53 3.81
N ILE A 26 -8.68 13.66 3.38
CA ILE A 26 -7.27 13.74 3.81
C ILE A 26 -6.62 15.00 3.26
N ALA A 27 -6.82 15.28 1.96
CA ALA A 27 -6.16 16.39 1.28
C ALA A 27 -6.57 17.77 1.81
N ASP A 28 -7.85 17.95 2.16
CA ASP A 28 -8.41 19.23 2.64
C ASP A 28 -8.55 19.30 4.17
N GLY A 29 -8.17 18.23 4.90
CA GLY A 29 -8.26 18.17 6.36
C GLY A 29 -9.68 17.98 6.91
N SER A 30 -10.68 17.70 6.07
CA SER A 30 -12.07 17.50 6.49
C SER A 30 -12.40 16.07 6.92
N LEU A 31 -11.46 15.13 6.78
CA LEU A 31 -11.69 13.74 7.13
C LEU A 31 -11.93 13.58 8.64
N GLU A 32 -13.04 12.93 8.99
CA GLU A 32 -13.35 12.61 10.39
C GLU A 32 -12.27 11.73 11.01
N GLY A 33 -11.79 12.10 12.21
CA GLY A 33 -10.72 11.38 12.90
C GLY A 33 -10.98 9.89 13.09
N GLN A 34 -12.24 9.48 13.31
CA GLN A 34 -12.58 8.05 13.43
C GLN A 34 -12.37 7.27 12.13
N LYS A 35 -12.61 7.87 10.97
CA LYS A 35 -12.35 7.26 9.66
C LYS A 35 -10.86 7.11 9.41
N PHE A 36 -10.08 8.12 9.79
CA PHE A 36 -8.62 8.05 9.71
C PHE A 36 -8.06 6.99 10.66
N ALA A 37 -8.54 6.92 11.90
CA ALA A 37 -8.14 5.91 12.87
C ALA A 37 -8.44 4.48 12.37
N TYR A 38 -9.62 4.27 11.77
CA TYR A 38 -9.95 3.00 11.13
C TYR A 38 -8.98 2.66 9.99
N TYR A 39 -8.68 3.63 9.12
CA TYR A 39 -7.72 3.46 8.03
C TYR A 39 -6.34 3.05 8.55
N VAL A 40 -5.79 3.76 9.54
CA VAL A 40 -4.49 3.44 10.15
C VAL A 40 -4.45 1.99 10.66
N GLY A 41 -5.53 1.52 11.28
CA GLY A 41 -5.64 0.15 11.74
C GLY A 41 -5.67 -0.87 10.60
N GLN A 42 -6.36 -0.57 9.49
CA GLN A 42 -6.43 -1.45 8.32
C GLN A 42 -5.11 -1.47 7.55
N ASP A 43 -4.47 -0.32 7.43
CA ASP A 43 -3.23 -0.16 6.70
C ASP A 43 -2.05 -0.89 7.37
N ALA A 44 -2.04 -1.00 8.69
CA ALA A 44 -1.06 -1.80 9.41
C ALA A 44 -1.08 -3.28 8.95
N PHE A 45 -2.25 -3.90 8.78
CA PHE A 45 -2.38 -5.26 8.24
C PHE A 45 -1.89 -5.37 6.79
N PHE A 46 -2.20 -4.33 6.00
CA PHE A 46 -1.77 -4.26 4.61
C PHE A 46 -0.24 -4.19 4.53
N LEU A 47 0.40 -3.29 5.27
CA LEU A 47 1.86 -3.11 5.28
C LEU A 47 2.59 -4.38 5.76
N GLU A 48 2.09 -5.07 6.80
CA GLU A 48 2.66 -6.35 7.22
C GLU A 48 2.63 -7.40 6.11
N SER A 49 1.53 -7.50 5.38
CA SER A 49 1.38 -8.44 4.27
C SER A 49 2.26 -8.04 3.08
N PHE A 50 2.39 -6.74 2.83
CA PHE A 50 3.21 -6.19 1.77
C PHE A 50 4.71 -6.45 2.01
N ALA A 51 5.18 -6.24 3.24
CA ALA A 51 6.55 -6.57 3.65
C ALA A 51 6.85 -8.07 3.47
N ARG A 52 5.90 -8.94 3.85
CA ARG A 52 6.02 -10.40 3.66
C ARG A 52 6.11 -10.77 2.18
N ALA A 53 5.26 -10.19 1.33
CA ALA A 53 5.26 -10.45 -0.11
C ALA A 53 6.59 -10.03 -0.75
N TYR A 54 7.14 -8.87 -0.41
CA TYR A 54 8.47 -8.44 -0.86
C TYR A 54 9.59 -9.36 -0.36
N SER A 55 9.53 -9.82 0.90
CA SER A 55 10.50 -10.76 1.46
C SER A 55 10.47 -12.10 0.73
N ILE A 56 9.28 -12.61 0.37
CA ILE A 56 9.12 -13.83 -0.41
C ILE A 56 9.67 -13.61 -1.84
N ALA A 57 9.39 -12.46 -2.47
CA ALA A 57 9.95 -12.13 -3.77
C ALA A 57 11.47 -12.06 -3.74
N ALA A 58 12.06 -11.46 -2.70
CA ALA A 58 13.52 -11.47 -2.50
C ALA A 58 14.06 -12.92 -2.44
N ALA A 59 13.46 -13.77 -1.60
CA ALA A 59 13.90 -15.16 -1.44
C ALA A 59 13.76 -16.00 -2.73
N LYS A 60 12.81 -15.66 -3.60
CA LYS A 60 12.58 -16.33 -4.90
C LYS A 60 13.41 -15.74 -6.05
N SER A 61 14.11 -14.64 -5.81
CA SER A 61 14.83 -13.93 -6.87
C SER A 61 15.99 -14.77 -7.41
N PRO A 62 16.16 -14.85 -8.76
CA PRO A 62 17.16 -15.71 -9.38
C PRO A 62 18.58 -15.15 -9.26
N ASP A 63 18.73 -13.86 -9.07
CA ASP A 63 20.00 -13.18 -8.94
C ASP A 63 20.04 -12.22 -7.75
N PHE A 64 21.26 -11.89 -7.31
CA PHE A 64 21.47 -11.10 -6.11
C PHE A 64 21.06 -9.62 -6.26
N SER A 65 21.05 -9.10 -7.47
CA SER A 65 20.61 -7.72 -7.75
C SER A 65 19.11 -7.59 -7.52
N VAL A 66 18.33 -8.52 -8.07
CA VAL A 66 16.86 -8.56 -7.88
C VAL A 66 16.52 -8.88 -6.42
N PHE A 67 17.26 -9.80 -5.79
CA PHE A 67 17.14 -10.07 -4.35
C PHE A 67 17.28 -8.77 -3.53
N THR A 68 18.38 -8.04 -3.76
CA THR A 68 18.67 -6.80 -3.02
C THR A 68 17.56 -5.75 -3.24
N THR A 69 17.04 -5.64 -4.45
CA THR A 69 15.94 -4.72 -4.76
C THR A 69 14.71 -5.03 -3.92
N PHE A 70 14.23 -6.26 -3.92
CA PHE A 70 13.05 -6.65 -3.13
C PHE A 70 13.31 -6.60 -1.62
N HIS A 71 14.52 -6.91 -1.19
CA HIS A 71 14.91 -6.80 0.23
C HIS A 71 14.84 -5.34 0.70
N ASN A 72 15.35 -4.39 -0.09
CA ASN A 72 15.29 -2.97 0.24
C ASN A 72 13.85 -2.45 0.24
N LEU A 73 13.01 -2.90 -0.70
CA LEU A 73 11.59 -2.56 -0.72
C LEU A 73 10.89 -3.07 0.55
N ALA A 74 11.18 -4.31 0.98
CA ALA A 74 10.66 -4.83 2.25
C ALA A 74 11.11 -3.97 3.44
N GLY A 75 12.37 -3.53 3.46
CA GLY A 75 12.91 -2.62 4.47
C GLY A 75 12.14 -1.30 4.54
N GLY A 76 11.90 -0.66 3.40
CA GLY A 76 11.12 0.57 3.33
C GLY A 76 9.69 0.42 3.87
N VAL A 77 9.03 -0.70 3.58
CA VAL A 77 7.69 -0.98 4.14
C VAL A 77 7.74 -1.15 5.66
N LEU A 78 8.80 -1.77 6.20
CA LEU A 78 8.96 -1.90 7.65
C LEU A 78 9.21 -0.55 8.34
N GLU A 79 9.93 0.37 7.70
CA GLU A 79 10.10 1.74 8.18
C GLU A 79 8.76 2.49 8.17
N GLU A 80 7.98 2.37 7.12
CA GLU A 80 6.64 2.95 7.02
C GLU A 80 5.70 2.40 8.12
N LEU A 81 5.77 1.10 8.40
CA LEU A 81 4.99 0.49 9.48
C LEU A 81 5.34 1.07 10.86
N GLN A 82 6.60 1.47 11.10
CA GLN A 82 6.98 2.16 12.33
C GLN A 82 6.35 3.55 12.43
N LEU A 83 6.25 4.30 11.31
CA LEU A 83 5.53 5.58 11.26
C LEU A 83 4.04 5.39 11.58
N HIS A 84 3.41 4.35 11.02
CA HIS A 84 2.01 4.00 11.32
C HIS A 84 1.77 3.68 12.79
N GLN A 85 2.73 3.04 13.46
CA GLN A 85 2.67 2.83 14.91
C GLN A 85 2.76 4.15 15.69
N GLY A 86 3.46 5.15 15.16
CA GLY A 86 3.48 6.53 15.67
C GLY A 86 2.09 7.16 15.56
N TYR A 87 1.50 7.17 14.38
CA TYR A 87 0.16 7.69 14.15
C TYR A 87 -0.90 6.98 14.98
N ALA A 88 -0.84 5.65 15.08
CA ALA A 88 -1.76 4.90 15.91
C ALA A 88 -1.76 5.38 17.38
N ARG A 89 -0.58 5.70 17.93
CA ARG A 89 -0.45 6.24 19.28
C ARG A 89 -1.05 7.65 19.41
N GLU A 90 -0.77 8.53 18.46
CA GLU A 90 -1.33 9.88 18.44
C GLU A 90 -2.86 9.89 18.35
N TRP A 91 -3.42 8.98 17.58
CA TRP A 91 -4.86 8.83 17.35
C TRP A 91 -5.53 7.86 18.33
N ASN A 92 -4.78 7.36 19.33
CA ASN A 92 -5.26 6.44 20.35
C ASN A 92 -5.89 5.15 19.77
N VAL A 93 -5.28 4.62 18.68
CA VAL A 93 -5.67 3.38 18.01
C VAL A 93 -4.85 2.24 18.57
N ASP A 94 -5.50 1.27 19.22
CA ASP A 94 -4.82 0.04 19.64
C ASP A 94 -4.76 -0.95 18.46
N LEU A 95 -3.61 -1.03 17.80
CA LEU A 95 -3.39 -1.93 16.67
C LEU A 95 -3.52 -3.42 17.04
N LYS A 96 -3.36 -3.77 18.34
CA LYS A 96 -3.42 -5.17 18.79
C LYS A 96 -4.84 -5.73 18.81
N VAL A 97 -5.85 -4.88 18.99
CA VAL A 97 -7.26 -5.28 19.01
C VAL A 97 -7.96 -5.09 17.68
N GLN A 98 -7.31 -4.41 16.72
CA GLN A 98 -7.87 -4.25 15.39
C GLN A 98 -8.00 -5.60 14.68
N GLN A 99 -9.02 -5.74 13.86
CA GLN A 99 -9.21 -6.90 12.99
C GLN A 99 -9.27 -6.44 11.54
N PRO A 100 -8.66 -7.17 10.60
CA PRO A 100 -8.73 -6.80 9.19
C PRO A 100 -10.17 -6.89 8.69
N GLY A 101 -10.65 -5.81 8.09
CA GLY A 101 -11.95 -5.78 7.40
C GLY A 101 -11.94 -6.67 6.16
N ASN A 102 -13.12 -6.93 5.61
CA ASN A 102 -13.26 -7.85 4.47
C ASN A 102 -12.43 -7.41 3.24
N ALA A 103 -12.39 -6.11 2.94
CA ALA A 103 -11.60 -5.59 1.81
C ALA A 103 -10.10 -5.79 2.04
N THR A 104 -9.62 -5.44 3.24
CA THR A 104 -8.22 -5.63 3.65
C THR A 104 -7.83 -7.09 3.54
N ARG A 105 -8.64 -7.98 4.13
CA ARG A 105 -8.38 -9.44 4.13
C ARG A 105 -8.33 -10.01 2.72
N ARG A 106 -9.31 -9.68 1.87
CA ARG A 106 -9.32 -10.16 0.48
C ARG A 106 -8.09 -9.73 -0.31
N TYR A 107 -7.63 -8.50 -0.10
CA TYR A 107 -6.47 -8.00 -0.82
C TYR A 107 -5.16 -8.58 -0.27
N THR A 108 -4.99 -8.64 1.04
CA THR A 108 -3.79 -9.23 1.66
C THR A 108 -3.69 -10.74 1.38
N ASP A 109 -4.80 -11.47 1.41
CA ASP A 109 -4.84 -12.89 1.04
C ASP A 109 -4.44 -13.09 -0.42
N PHE A 110 -4.96 -12.27 -1.34
CA PHE A 110 -4.55 -12.28 -2.75
C PHE A 110 -3.04 -12.06 -2.91
N LEU A 111 -2.48 -11.06 -2.26
CA LEU A 111 -1.05 -10.77 -2.32
C LEU A 111 -0.21 -11.94 -1.79
N LEU A 112 -0.56 -12.49 -0.63
CA LEU A 112 0.20 -13.57 -0.02
C LEU A 112 0.06 -14.90 -0.78
N VAL A 113 -1.12 -15.23 -1.28
CA VAL A 113 -1.32 -16.39 -2.15
C VAL A 113 -0.47 -16.26 -3.42
N THR A 114 -0.49 -15.07 -4.06
CA THR A 114 0.34 -14.80 -5.24
C THR A 114 1.83 -14.89 -4.90
N ALA A 115 2.25 -14.35 -3.74
CA ALA A 115 3.64 -14.39 -3.32
C ALA A 115 4.15 -15.83 -3.10
N TRP A 116 3.35 -16.68 -2.50
CA TRP A 116 3.74 -18.09 -2.25
C TRP A 116 3.68 -18.96 -3.51
N SER A 117 2.63 -18.81 -4.35
CA SER A 117 2.41 -19.68 -5.51
C SER A 117 3.02 -19.16 -6.81
N GLY A 118 3.18 -17.85 -6.98
CA GLY A 118 3.68 -17.22 -8.20
C GLY A 118 5.20 -17.12 -8.28
N ASP A 119 5.67 -16.76 -9.45
CA ASP A 119 7.04 -16.31 -9.67
C ASP A 119 7.18 -14.81 -9.30
N ILE A 120 8.41 -14.29 -9.38
CA ILE A 120 8.70 -12.89 -9.04
C ILE A 120 7.97 -11.87 -9.92
N GLY A 121 7.71 -12.22 -11.19
CA GLY A 121 6.97 -11.38 -12.12
C GLY A 121 5.50 -11.23 -11.71
N LEU A 122 4.87 -12.33 -11.31
CA LEU A 122 3.50 -12.33 -10.80
C LEU A 122 3.41 -11.57 -9.47
N ILE A 123 4.39 -11.72 -8.59
CA ILE A 123 4.44 -10.96 -7.32
C ILE A 123 4.56 -9.46 -7.61
N ALA A 124 5.51 -9.05 -8.45
CA ALA A 124 5.68 -7.66 -8.83
C ALA A 124 4.42 -7.07 -9.46
N SER A 125 3.76 -7.84 -10.34
CA SER A 125 2.50 -7.43 -10.99
C SER A 125 1.35 -7.24 -10.00
N ALA A 126 1.23 -8.13 -9.00
CA ALA A 126 0.20 -8.03 -7.98
C ALA A 126 0.41 -6.83 -7.04
N MET A 127 1.65 -6.43 -6.80
CA MET A 127 2.02 -5.36 -5.88
C MET A 127 2.08 -3.98 -6.56
N SER A 128 2.37 -3.91 -7.86
CA SER A 128 2.56 -2.65 -8.59
C SER A 128 1.34 -1.72 -8.61
N PRO A 129 0.06 -2.18 -8.64
CA PRO A 129 -1.08 -1.26 -8.66
C PRO A 129 -1.16 -0.37 -7.43
N CYS A 130 -0.87 -0.89 -6.24
CA CYS A 130 -0.84 -0.11 -5.01
C CYS A 130 0.24 0.99 -5.09
N MET A 131 1.47 0.61 -5.45
CA MET A 131 2.59 1.54 -5.56
C MET A 131 2.31 2.65 -6.57
N ALA A 132 1.78 2.30 -7.75
CA ALA A 132 1.44 3.27 -8.79
C ALA A 132 0.32 4.23 -8.34
N LEU A 133 -0.70 3.71 -7.65
CA LEU A 133 -1.84 4.51 -7.17
C LEU A 133 -1.39 5.51 -6.09
N TYR A 134 -0.58 5.08 -5.11
CA TYR A 134 -0.08 5.99 -4.06
C TYR A 134 0.89 7.03 -4.61
N ALA A 135 1.76 6.68 -5.57
CA ALA A 135 2.61 7.64 -6.27
C ALA A 135 1.78 8.68 -7.04
N PHE A 136 0.71 8.25 -7.69
CA PHE A 136 -0.24 9.14 -8.36
C PHE A 136 -0.92 10.08 -7.37
N PHE A 137 -1.46 9.56 -6.26
CA PHE A 137 -2.09 10.40 -5.22
C PHE A 137 -1.11 11.43 -4.65
N GLY A 138 0.10 11.00 -4.28
CA GLY A 138 1.12 11.90 -3.77
C GLY A 138 1.43 13.03 -4.74
N THR A 139 1.52 12.71 -6.04
CA THR A 139 1.79 13.70 -7.09
C THR A 139 0.62 14.67 -7.29
N GLU A 140 -0.62 14.16 -7.35
CA GLU A 140 -1.80 15.01 -7.60
C GLU A 140 -2.16 15.87 -6.39
N LEU A 141 -2.11 15.31 -5.19
CA LEU A 141 -2.45 16.04 -3.97
C LEU A 141 -1.42 17.11 -3.63
N SER A 142 -0.13 16.86 -3.88
CA SER A 142 0.93 17.86 -3.63
C SER A 142 0.81 19.11 -4.50
N LYS A 143 0.17 19.04 -5.67
CA LYS A 143 -0.06 20.21 -6.54
C LYS A 143 -0.99 21.25 -5.90
N ASN A 144 -1.84 20.82 -4.97
CA ASN A 144 -2.83 21.65 -4.31
C ASN A 144 -2.46 21.99 -2.85
N CYS A 145 -1.35 21.45 -2.34
CA CYS A 145 -0.83 21.84 -1.03
C CYS A 145 -0.19 23.24 -1.16
N ILE A 146 -0.85 24.25 -0.63
CA ILE A 146 -0.23 25.56 -0.38
C ILE A 146 0.73 25.37 0.80
N PRO A 147 2.00 25.77 0.70
CA PRO A 147 2.97 25.65 1.77
C PRO A 147 2.59 26.46 3.01
#